data_b6431b2aac933fbd6cedf27d70aa693c
#
_entry.id   b6431b2aac933fbd6cedf27d70aa693c
#
_cell.length_a   1.000
_cell.length_b   1.000
_cell.length_c   1.000
_cell.angle_alpha   90.00
_cell.angle_beta   90.00
_cell.angle_gamma   90.00
#
_symmetry.space_group_name_H-M   'P 1'
#
loop_
_entity.id
_entity.type
_entity.pdbx_description
1 polymer ?
#
loop_
_entity_poly.entity_id
_entity_poly.type
_entity_poly.pdbx_seq_one_letter_code
_entity_poly.pdbx_strand_id
1 'polypeptide(L)'
;MFTRALPNEAGEIQEDFFVAFQQNMEWQKALAMPENVNTERNEGAPTISADGRLLVFVACADETGDYGDKRKGKGSCDLFYTVRTGNSWTNPTNIPGDINTFHWETQPSLSADGKTLYFIRGLRGRGADQRNSDIYVSRLGANGKWSPAERLPDIINTPYAEESVHIHPDGRTLYFASRGHAGLGGSDLFVSHLGTDGKWSKPKNLGYPINTLNDENSLIVAADGKIAFFASDREGGYGDLDIYTFELPQEFQPTVTYYFDGKVFDADSKKPLGGHFTLKEISSGEIMVINDADPLTGVFTVPLPSNQHYVINVSFPGYAPTSLGFDLTYNENQTTYHLDIPMNPVTSGNENVLQNIYFDLNSAKLRKESFVELNNLANFLRENPSLRIELGGHTDTRGDVNDNLKLSTDRAKSVYNYLIDTEKIDGKRLTFKGYGESNPLVSDQEINQLSSEKAKETAHQKNRRTVYKILK
;
A
#
# COMPACT_ATOMS: atom_id res chain seq x y z
N MET A 1 0.68 5.37 17.29
CA MET A 1 1.97 5.97 17.73
C MET A 1 1.77 7.45 17.89
N PHE A 2 2.38 8.08 18.87
CA PHE A 2 2.27 9.52 19.15
C PHE A 2 3.54 10.01 19.87
N THR A 3 3.78 11.31 19.79
CA THR A 3 4.83 12.00 20.55
C THR A 3 4.30 12.37 21.93
N ARG A 4 5.11 12.21 22.95
CA ARG A 4 4.81 12.61 24.32
C ARG A 4 5.98 13.38 24.92
N ALA A 5 5.70 14.58 25.41
CA ALA A 5 6.65 15.41 26.13
C ALA A 5 6.68 15.00 27.59
N LEU A 6 7.84 14.64 28.11
CA LEU A 6 8.06 14.23 29.50
C LEU A 6 9.35 14.86 30.02
N PRO A 7 9.45 15.18 31.36
CA PRO A 7 10.70 15.59 31.95
C PRO A 7 11.71 14.43 31.96
N ASN A 8 12.92 14.68 31.45
CA ASN A 8 14.05 13.77 31.59
C ASN A 8 14.65 13.77 33.01
N GLU A 9 15.71 13.00 33.25
CA GLU A 9 16.38 12.94 34.56
C GLU A 9 16.95 14.29 35.03
N ALA A 10 17.26 15.19 34.11
CA ALA A 10 17.72 16.55 34.40
C ALA A 10 16.57 17.54 34.66
N GLY A 11 15.31 17.11 34.47
CA GLY A 11 14.12 17.94 34.61
C GLY A 11 13.80 18.78 33.36
N GLU A 12 14.49 18.54 32.25
CA GLU A 12 14.22 19.18 30.94
C GLU A 12 13.12 18.43 30.20
N ILE A 13 12.24 19.14 29.51
CA ILE A 13 11.18 18.50 28.71
C ILE A 13 11.79 17.88 27.46
N GLN A 14 11.55 16.58 27.28
CA GLN A 14 12.00 15.80 26.15
C GLN A 14 10.80 15.16 25.46
N GLU A 15 10.82 15.13 24.14
CA GLU A 15 9.79 14.54 23.30
C GLU A 15 10.23 13.18 22.80
N ASP A 16 9.43 12.15 23.12
CA ASP A 16 9.68 10.75 22.79
C ASP A 16 8.46 10.11 22.13
N PHE A 17 8.68 9.03 21.37
CA PHE A 17 7.60 8.24 20.80
C PHE A 17 7.06 7.19 21.74
N PHE A 18 5.74 7.12 21.78
CA PHE A 18 4.99 6.09 22.48
C PHE A 18 4.01 5.40 21.54
N VAL A 19 3.75 4.12 21.82
CA VAL A 19 2.75 3.30 21.10
C VAL A 19 1.71 2.83 22.10
N ALA A 20 0.45 3.12 21.84
CA ALA A 20 -0.68 2.54 22.54
C ALA A 20 -1.47 1.64 21.58
N PHE A 21 -1.96 0.52 22.09
CA PHE A 21 -2.82 -0.41 21.38
C PHE A 21 -4.23 -0.36 21.94
N GLN A 22 -5.22 -0.50 21.09
CA GLN A 22 -6.61 -0.68 21.49
C GLN A 22 -6.94 -2.16 21.53
N GLN A 23 -7.47 -2.64 22.67
CA GLN A 23 -7.94 -4.01 22.81
C GLN A 23 -9.33 -3.98 23.45
N ASN A 24 -10.31 -4.63 22.85
CA ASN A 24 -11.71 -4.63 23.30
C ASN A 24 -12.26 -3.21 23.54
N MET A 25 -11.96 -2.27 22.65
CA MET A 25 -12.32 -0.85 22.72
C MET A 25 -11.69 -0.05 23.87
N GLU A 26 -10.74 -0.63 24.61
CA GLU A 26 -9.98 0.04 25.66
C GLU A 26 -8.53 0.29 25.22
N TRP A 27 -8.04 1.50 25.46
CA TRP A 27 -6.63 1.84 25.23
C TRP A 27 -5.74 1.21 26.29
N GLN A 28 -4.76 0.45 25.84
CA GLN A 28 -3.75 -0.14 26.71
C GLN A 28 -2.71 0.93 27.07
N LYS A 29 -1.95 0.66 28.15
CA LYS A 29 -0.85 1.54 28.58
C LYS A 29 0.13 1.75 27.43
N ALA A 30 0.44 3.01 27.15
CA ALA A 30 1.43 3.37 26.15
C ALA A 30 2.83 2.87 26.55
N LEU A 31 3.55 2.32 25.58
CA LEU A 31 4.91 1.83 25.70
C LEU A 31 5.85 2.74 24.90
N ALA A 32 7.00 3.09 25.48
CA ALA A 32 8.02 3.85 24.79
C ALA A 32 8.64 3.02 23.63
N MET A 33 9.04 3.70 22.57
CA MET A 33 9.84 3.08 21.52
C MET A 33 11.25 2.74 22.04
N PRO A 34 11.98 1.80 21.36
CA PRO A 34 13.33 1.43 21.76
C PRO A 34 14.31 2.61 21.78
N GLU A 35 15.36 2.52 22.61
CA GLU A 35 16.38 3.56 22.81
C GLU A 35 17.15 3.95 21.54
N ASN A 36 17.22 3.09 20.52
CA ASN A 36 17.81 3.45 19.25
C ASN A 36 16.89 4.33 18.38
N VAL A 37 15.60 4.44 18.75
CA VAL A 37 14.62 5.33 18.09
C VAL A 37 14.38 6.57 18.95
N ASN A 38 14.07 6.40 20.24
CA ASN A 38 14.06 7.48 21.22
C ASN A 38 15.48 7.71 21.74
N THR A 39 15.97 8.93 21.69
CA THR A 39 17.32 9.27 22.16
C THR A 39 17.28 10.26 23.32
N GLU A 40 18.41 10.86 23.66
CA GLU A 40 18.47 11.99 24.61
C GLU A 40 18.04 13.33 23.98
N ARG A 41 17.56 13.30 22.73
CA ARG A 41 17.08 14.47 21.98
C ARG A 41 15.58 14.33 21.70
N ASN A 42 15.02 15.33 21.05
CA ASN A 42 13.60 15.36 20.71
C ASN A 42 13.32 14.63 19.40
N GLU A 43 12.46 13.64 19.46
CA GLU A 43 11.87 12.96 18.34
C GLU A 43 10.38 13.29 18.25
N GLY A 44 9.92 13.76 17.07
CA GLY A 44 8.54 14.20 16.90
C GLY A 44 7.91 13.82 15.58
N ALA A 45 6.60 14.02 15.48
CA ALA A 45 5.79 13.86 14.26
C ALA A 45 6.04 12.54 13.51
N PRO A 46 5.72 11.38 14.10
CA PRO A 46 5.94 10.08 13.46
C PRO A 46 4.91 9.80 12.38
N THR A 47 5.34 9.25 11.25
CA THR A 47 4.49 8.60 10.25
C THR A 47 5.01 7.20 9.92
N ILE A 48 4.09 6.26 9.73
CA ILE A 48 4.45 4.85 9.54
C ILE A 48 3.73 4.29 8.31
N SER A 49 4.44 3.45 7.53
CA SER A 49 3.82 2.73 6.41
C SER A 49 2.71 1.78 6.89
N ALA A 50 1.77 1.45 6.01
CA ALA A 50 0.63 0.59 6.36
C ALA A 50 1.02 -0.79 6.89
N ASP A 51 2.14 -1.35 6.41
CA ASP A 51 2.71 -2.61 6.89
C ASP A 51 3.48 -2.49 8.22
N GLY A 52 3.59 -1.26 8.77
CA GLY A 52 4.28 -0.97 10.01
C GLY A 52 5.80 -1.18 9.96
N ARG A 53 6.40 -1.22 8.77
CA ARG A 53 7.84 -1.52 8.59
C ARG A 53 8.71 -0.28 8.39
N LEU A 54 8.20 0.76 7.78
CA LEU A 54 8.92 2.01 7.55
C LEU A 54 8.36 3.10 8.47
N LEU A 55 9.19 3.60 9.38
CA LEU A 55 8.88 4.76 10.22
C LEU A 55 9.70 5.95 9.72
N VAL A 56 9.03 7.06 9.43
CA VAL A 56 9.66 8.36 9.14
C VAL A 56 9.25 9.32 10.24
N PHE A 57 10.19 10.13 10.70
CA PHE A 57 9.97 11.04 11.80
C PHE A 57 10.94 12.24 11.75
N VAL A 58 10.72 13.21 12.61
CA VAL A 58 11.58 14.38 12.80
C VAL A 58 12.51 14.14 13.98
N ALA A 59 13.79 14.45 13.80
CA ALA A 59 14.71 14.69 14.89
C ALA A 59 15.33 16.08 14.75
N CYS A 60 15.43 16.80 15.85
CA CYS A 60 15.98 18.15 15.89
C CYS A 60 17.34 18.15 16.58
N ALA A 61 18.28 18.91 15.99
CA ALA A 61 19.59 19.12 16.60
C ALA A 61 19.53 20.10 17.75
N ASP A 62 20.41 19.92 18.72
CA ASP A 62 20.69 20.93 19.72
C ASP A 62 21.49 22.13 19.14
N GLU A 63 21.88 23.06 19.98
CA GLU A 63 22.65 24.25 19.61
C GLU A 63 24.04 23.90 19.02
N THR A 64 24.57 22.70 19.31
CA THR A 64 25.86 22.20 18.79
C THR A 64 25.73 21.47 17.45
N GLY A 65 24.51 21.23 16.99
CA GLY A 65 24.22 20.47 15.78
C GLY A 65 24.14 18.94 15.99
N ASP A 66 24.01 18.50 17.24
CA ASP A 66 23.89 17.09 17.61
C ASP A 66 22.42 16.64 17.61
N TYR A 67 22.10 15.58 16.86
CA TYR A 67 20.79 14.98 16.73
C TYR A 67 20.56 13.76 17.64
N GLY A 68 21.49 13.49 18.54
CA GLY A 68 21.50 12.29 19.40
C GLY A 68 21.99 11.02 18.68
N ASP A 69 22.54 10.08 19.46
CA ASP A 69 23.04 8.76 19.01
C ASP A 69 23.87 8.80 17.72
N LYS A 70 24.78 9.80 17.59
CA LYS A 70 25.65 10.02 16.41
C LYS A 70 24.90 10.24 15.09
N ARG A 71 23.61 10.56 15.12
CA ARG A 71 22.85 10.95 13.94
C ARG A 71 23.43 12.18 13.31
N LYS A 72 23.36 12.26 11.98
CA LYS A 72 23.86 13.41 11.22
C LYS A 72 22.71 14.00 10.41
N GLY A 73 22.53 15.29 10.52
CA GLY A 73 21.57 16.05 9.74
C GLY A 73 22.17 17.21 8.99
N LYS A 74 21.34 18.03 8.38
CA LYS A 74 21.71 19.17 7.54
C LYS A 74 21.20 20.51 8.09
N GLY A 75 20.00 20.50 8.68
CA GLY A 75 19.30 21.69 9.17
C GLY A 75 19.25 21.79 10.70
N SER A 76 18.17 22.32 11.24
CA SER A 76 17.91 22.26 12.68
C SER A 76 17.03 21.10 13.08
N CYS A 77 16.08 20.76 12.19
CA CYS A 77 15.25 19.58 12.29
C CYS A 77 15.22 18.92 10.92
N ASP A 78 15.50 17.65 10.88
CA ASP A 78 15.56 16.86 9.64
C ASP A 78 14.64 15.65 9.76
N LEU A 79 14.21 15.12 8.61
CA LEU A 79 13.47 13.86 8.52
C LEU A 79 14.43 12.67 8.57
N PHE A 80 14.20 11.77 9.50
CA PHE A 80 14.90 10.50 9.64
C PHE A 80 13.98 9.34 9.34
N TYR A 81 14.53 8.20 8.98
CA TYR A 81 13.79 6.97 8.80
C TYR A 81 14.47 5.79 9.47
N THR A 82 13.66 4.83 9.87
CA THR A 82 14.10 3.52 10.35
C THR A 82 13.19 2.44 9.81
N VAL A 83 13.73 1.24 9.65
CA VAL A 83 13.02 0.08 9.13
C VAL A 83 12.92 -1.01 10.18
N ARG A 84 11.73 -1.59 10.35
CA ARG A 84 11.51 -2.73 11.23
C ARG A 84 11.82 -4.03 10.48
N THR A 85 12.65 -4.87 11.10
CA THR A 85 12.93 -6.23 10.65
C THR A 85 12.63 -7.18 11.81
N GLY A 86 11.60 -8.01 11.64
CA GLY A 86 11.04 -8.78 12.76
C GLY A 86 10.52 -7.85 13.86
N ASN A 87 11.09 -7.96 15.08
CA ASN A 87 10.72 -7.14 16.23
C ASN A 87 11.70 -5.98 16.51
N SER A 88 12.69 -5.78 15.66
CA SER A 88 13.74 -4.79 15.89
C SER A 88 13.71 -3.68 14.86
N TRP A 89 14.00 -2.45 15.27
CA TRP A 89 14.18 -1.29 14.42
C TRP A 89 15.66 -1.09 14.10
N THR A 90 15.98 -0.76 12.85
CA THR A 90 17.34 -0.34 12.46
C THR A 90 17.67 1.00 13.13
N ASN A 91 18.96 1.34 13.22
CA ASN A 91 19.33 2.68 13.68
C ASN A 91 18.82 3.72 12.67
N PRO A 92 18.11 4.77 13.13
CA PRO A 92 17.58 5.79 12.25
C PRO A 92 18.68 6.49 11.45
N THR A 93 18.39 6.75 10.19
CA THR A 93 19.27 7.48 9.26
C THR A 93 18.52 8.64 8.62
N ASN A 94 19.26 9.71 8.30
CA ASN A 94 18.72 10.86 7.58
C ASN A 94 18.18 10.40 6.20
N ILE A 95 17.03 10.88 5.78
CA ILE A 95 16.46 10.53 4.47
C ILE A 95 17.40 10.99 3.36
N PRO A 96 17.81 10.09 2.47
CA PRO A 96 18.78 10.43 1.42
C PRO A 96 18.17 11.34 0.33
N GLY A 97 19.00 12.09 -0.36
CA GLY A 97 18.61 12.99 -1.44
C GLY A 97 18.44 14.43 -0.98
N ASP A 98 17.51 15.15 -1.64
CA ASP A 98 17.28 16.58 -1.43
C ASP A 98 16.03 16.87 -0.58
N ILE A 99 15.58 15.85 0.20
CA ILE A 99 14.46 16.01 1.12
C ILE A 99 14.89 16.89 2.29
N ASN A 100 15.98 16.55 2.96
CA ASN A 100 16.54 17.39 4.02
C ASN A 100 17.49 18.42 3.46
N THR A 101 17.39 19.66 3.94
CA THR A 101 18.17 20.82 3.51
C THR A 101 18.80 21.56 4.70
N PHE A 102 19.39 22.73 4.50
CA PHE A 102 19.79 23.62 5.60
C PHE A 102 18.60 24.34 6.28
N HIS A 103 17.41 24.20 5.71
CA HIS A 103 16.16 24.64 6.30
C HIS A 103 15.73 23.66 7.41
N TRP A 104 14.49 23.77 7.89
CA TRP A 104 13.93 22.79 8.79
C TRP A 104 12.80 22.03 8.10
N GLU A 105 12.86 20.71 8.17
CA GLU A 105 11.86 19.80 7.65
C GLU A 105 11.17 19.09 8.81
N THR A 106 9.82 19.04 8.76
CA THR A 106 8.99 18.52 9.85
C THR A 106 7.68 17.91 9.35
N GLN A 107 6.88 17.35 10.26
CA GLN A 107 5.52 16.84 10.04
C GLN A 107 5.41 15.95 8.78
N PRO A 108 6.20 14.87 8.69
CA PRO A 108 6.11 13.96 7.56
C PRO A 108 4.78 13.21 7.55
N SER A 109 4.24 12.97 6.37
CA SER A 109 3.11 12.09 6.15
C SER A 109 3.39 11.17 4.97
N LEU A 110 3.48 9.88 5.23
CA LEU A 110 3.83 8.87 4.26
C LEU A 110 2.56 8.31 3.62
N SER A 111 2.56 8.20 2.28
CA SER A 111 1.50 7.44 1.60
C SER A 111 1.50 5.98 2.07
N ALA A 112 0.36 5.36 1.94
CA ALA A 112 0.13 4.02 2.43
C ALA A 112 1.08 2.95 1.86
N ASP A 113 1.53 3.13 0.62
CA ASP A 113 2.52 2.26 -0.04
C ASP A 113 3.98 2.58 0.34
N GLY A 114 4.19 3.61 1.20
CA GLY A 114 5.52 4.05 1.62
C GLY A 114 6.34 4.76 0.54
N LYS A 115 5.75 5.16 -0.58
CA LYS A 115 6.50 5.68 -1.74
C LYS A 115 6.30 7.15 -2.03
N THR A 116 5.34 7.80 -1.40
CA THR A 116 5.14 9.25 -1.49
C THR A 116 5.23 9.84 -0.09
N LEU A 117 6.10 10.82 0.09
CA LEU A 117 6.30 11.52 1.35
C LEU A 117 5.88 12.97 1.19
N TYR A 118 4.87 13.36 1.93
CA TYR A 118 4.50 14.76 2.14
C TYR A 118 5.16 15.24 3.43
N PHE A 119 5.55 16.49 3.49
CA PHE A 119 6.18 17.06 4.66
C PHE A 119 6.14 18.58 4.64
N ILE A 120 6.35 19.21 5.77
CA ILE A 120 6.45 20.66 5.91
C ILE A 120 7.92 21.07 5.82
N ARG A 121 8.20 22.11 5.06
CA ARG A 121 9.50 22.79 5.05
C ARG A 121 9.32 24.26 5.38
N GLY A 122 9.99 24.70 6.44
CA GLY A 122 10.06 26.10 6.82
C GLY A 122 11.40 26.73 6.45
N LEU A 123 11.35 27.89 5.83
CA LEU A 123 12.54 28.58 5.34
C LEU A 123 13.37 29.16 6.49
N ARG A 124 14.70 29.01 6.41
CA ARG A 124 15.68 29.66 7.28
C ARG A 124 16.55 30.61 6.48
N GLY A 125 16.87 31.77 7.06
CA GLY A 125 17.82 32.70 6.46
C GLY A 125 17.59 34.13 6.96
N ARG A 126 18.54 35.04 6.67
CA ARG A 126 18.38 36.47 6.92
C ARG A 126 17.19 37.02 6.11
N GLY A 127 16.14 37.45 6.78
CA GLY A 127 14.92 37.98 6.14
C GLY A 127 13.87 36.93 5.79
N ALA A 128 14.09 35.63 6.09
CA ALA A 128 13.02 34.64 6.02
C ALA A 128 12.03 34.89 7.16
N ASP A 129 10.75 35.02 6.83
CA ASP A 129 9.70 35.03 7.85
C ASP A 129 9.61 33.61 8.40
N GLN A 130 9.94 33.41 9.68
CA GLN A 130 9.85 32.11 10.35
C GLN A 130 8.42 31.57 10.40
N ARG A 131 7.43 32.40 10.05
CA ARG A 131 6.02 32.04 9.95
C ARG A 131 5.61 31.51 8.57
N ASN A 132 6.53 31.41 7.61
CA ASN A 132 6.26 30.89 6.28
C ASN A 132 6.84 29.48 6.17
N SER A 133 5.95 28.49 6.21
CA SER A 133 6.24 27.09 5.96
C SER A 133 5.26 26.52 4.95
N ASP A 134 5.72 25.66 4.07
CA ASP A 134 4.94 25.10 2.97
C ASP A 134 4.94 23.58 3.02
N ILE A 135 3.91 22.98 2.44
CA ILE A 135 3.82 21.53 2.20
C ILE A 135 4.61 21.20 0.93
N TYR A 136 5.51 20.22 1.06
CA TYR A 136 6.29 19.64 -0.03
C TYR A 136 5.94 18.18 -0.21
N VAL A 137 6.25 17.64 -1.39
CA VAL A 137 6.09 16.24 -1.72
C VAL A 137 7.34 15.70 -2.42
N SER A 138 7.74 14.47 -2.08
CA SER A 138 8.78 13.70 -2.78
C SER A 138 8.30 12.28 -3.02
N ARG A 139 8.76 11.64 -4.10
CA ARG A 139 8.35 10.30 -4.51
C ARG A 139 9.55 9.38 -4.62
N LEU A 140 9.41 8.18 -4.08
CA LEU A 140 10.42 7.14 -4.17
C LEU A 140 10.34 6.47 -5.55
N GLY A 141 11.37 6.64 -6.36
CA GLY A 141 11.45 6.04 -7.69
C GLY A 141 11.80 4.55 -7.65
N ALA A 142 11.60 3.86 -8.77
CA ALA A 142 11.93 2.43 -8.93
C ALA A 142 13.43 2.13 -8.71
N ASN A 143 14.29 3.15 -8.77
CA ASN A 143 15.72 3.05 -8.47
C ASN A 143 16.05 3.16 -6.98
N GLY A 144 15.05 3.17 -6.09
CA GLY A 144 15.20 3.33 -4.65
C GLY A 144 15.63 4.73 -4.19
N LYS A 145 15.53 5.75 -5.05
CA LYS A 145 15.88 7.14 -4.71
C LYS A 145 14.65 8.02 -4.67
N TRP A 146 14.61 8.90 -3.68
CA TRP A 146 13.62 9.95 -3.59
C TRP A 146 13.83 11.01 -4.68
N SER A 147 12.74 11.47 -5.29
CA SER A 147 12.77 12.61 -6.21
C SER A 147 13.16 13.90 -5.48
N PRO A 148 13.63 14.95 -6.19
CA PRO A 148 13.67 16.28 -5.59
C PRO A 148 12.32 16.66 -4.99
N ALA A 149 12.35 17.35 -3.85
CA ALA A 149 11.13 17.80 -3.18
C ALA A 149 10.44 18.91 -3.98
N GLU A 150 9.17 18.75 -4.27
CA GLU A 150 8.33 19.70 -4.99
C GLU A 150 7.36 20.39 -4.02
N ARG A 151 7.29 21.72 -4.07
CA ARG A 151 6.29 22.48 -3.31
C ARG A 151 4.90 22.22 -3.87
N LEU A 152 3.90 21.96 -3.03
CA LEU A 152 2.52 21.85 -3.50
C LEU A 152 2.02 23.19 -4.09
N PRO A 153 1.02 23.14 -4.99
CA PRO A 153 0.49 24.33 -5.65
C PRO A 153 -0.08 25.37 -4.67
N ASP A 154 -0.15 26.63 -5.12
CA ASP A 154 -0.66 27.76 -4.34
C ASP A 154 -2.15 27.65 -3.94
N ILE A 155 -2.89 26.69 -4.48
CA ILE A 155 -4.23 26.37 -3.99
C ILE A 155 -4.20 25.69 -2.63
N ILE A 156 -3.10 25.02 -2.28
CA ILE A 156 -2.84 24.37 -0.99
C ILE A 156 -1.98 25.27 -0.11
N ASN A 157 -0.79 25.63 -0.60
CA ASN A 157 0.14 26.50 0.11
C ASN A 157 -0.24 27.97 -0.01
N THR A 158 -0.12 28.70 1.08
CA THR A 158 -0.43 30.13 1.16
C THR A 158 0.83 30.97 1.41
N PRO A 159 0.74 32.29 1.45
CA PRO A 159 1.85 33.14 1.95
C PRO A 159 2.09 33.05 3.47
N TYR A 160 1.32 32.25 4.18
CA TYR A 160 1.42 32.02 5.63
C TYR A 160 1.82 30.56 5.90
N ALA A 161 1.90 30.19 7.18
CA ALA A 161 2.32 28.86 7.55
C ALA A 161 1.25 27.81 7.27
N GLU A 162 1.66 26.74 6.59
CA GLU A 162 1.08 25.42 6.68
C GLU A 162 1.89 24.63 7.72
N GLU A 163 1.23 24.02 8.73
CA GLU A 163 1.92 23.52 9.93
C GLU A 163 1.91 22.02 10.09
N SER A 164 0.93 21.32 9.52
CA SER A 164 0.89 19.86 9.48
C SER A 164 0.25 19.35 8.21
N VAL A 165 0.52 18.10 7.87
CA VAL A 165 -0.03 17.45 6.70
C VAL A 165 -0.29 15.97 6.98
N HIS A 166 -1.42 15.46 6.50
CA HIS A 166 -1.77 14.05 6.53
C HIS A 166 -2.38 13.62 5.19
N ILE A 167 -1.69 12.75 4.46
CA ILE A 167 -2.27 12.07 3.30
C ILE A 167 -3.00 10.83 3.78
N HIS A 168 -4.31 10.77 3.53
CA HIS A 168 -5.10 9.59 3.87
C HIS A 168 -4.66 8.36 3.06
N PRO A 169 -4.82 7.13 3.60
CA PRO A 169 -4.51 5.89 2.89
C PRO A 169 -5.15 5.70 1.51
N ASP A 170 -6.22 6.44 1.16
CA ASP A 170 -6.78 6.45 -0.20
C ASP A 170 -5.85 7.10 -1.25
N GLY A 171 -4.76 7.76 -0.80
CA GLY A 171 -3.78 8.43 -1.65
C GLY A 171 -4.28 9.70 -2.35
N ARG A 172 -5.51 10.14 -2.07
CA ARG A 172 -6.19 11.24 -2.77
C ARG A 172 -6.75 12.32 -1.85
N THR A 173 -6.92 12.05 -0.56
CA THR A 173 -7.45 13.01 0.41
C THR A 173 -6.34 13.52 1.30
N LEU A 174 -6.09 14.84 1.22
CA LEU A 174 -5.07 15.54 2.00
C LEU A 174 -5.74 16.36 3.08
N TYR A 175 -5.37 16.13 4.33
CA TYR A 175 -5.72 16.98 5.46
C TYR A 175 -4.49 17.77 5.87
N PHE A 176 -4.67 19.02 6.27
CA PHE A 176 -3.56 19.87 6.68
C PHE A 176 -4.03 21.01 7.58
N ALA A 177 -3.12 21.56 8.36
CA ALA A 177 -3.34 22.75 9.16
C ALA A 177 -2.74 23.96 8.48
N SER A 178 -3.45 25.09 8.48
CA SER A 178 -3.02 26.32 7.82
C SER A 178 -3.46 27.57 8.59
N ARG A 179 -2.56 28.56 8.60
CA ARG A 179 -2.83 29.92 9.10
C ARG A 179 -3.24 30.89 7.99
N GLY A 180 -3.16 30.46 6.72
CA GLY A 180 -3.35 31.35 5.57
C GLY A 180 -4.68 31.22 4.88
N HIS A 181 -5.32 30.06 4.93
CA HIS A 181 -6.68 29.88 4.44
C HIS A 181 -7.69 30.51 5.40
N ALA A 182 -8.86 30.89 4.87
CA ALA A 182 -9.93 31.53 5.68
C ALA A 182 -10.39 30.54 6.78
N GLY A 183 -10.12 30.89 8.02
CA GLY A 183 -10.33 30.09 9.21
C GLY A 183 -11.11 30.83 10.31
N LEU A 184 -11.14 30.20 11.49
CA LEU A 184 -11.83 30.70 12.68
C LEU A 184 -10.86 31.27 13.71
N GLY A 185 -9.64 30.73 13.77
CA GLY A 185 -8.68 31.05 14.82
C GLY A 185 -7.25 31.20 14.33
N GLY A 186 -6.35 30.54 15.04
CA GLY A 186 -4.94 30.50 14.72
C GLY A 186 -4.63 29.60 13.54
N SER A 187 -4.29 28.36 13.80
CA SER A 187 -4.15 27.31 12.80
C SER A 187 -5.43 26.49 12.71
N ASP A 188 -6.04 26.45 11.56
CA ASP A 188 -7.27 25.69 11.31
C ASP A 188 -7.00 24.46 10.45
N LEU A 189 -7.82 23.42 10.60
CA LEU A 189 -7.77 22.19 9.83
C LEU A 189 -8.59 22.28 8.55
N PHE A 190 -7.99 21.81 7.45
CA PHE A 190 -8.57 21.81 6.11
C PHE A 190 -8.49 20.43 5.46
N VAL A 191 -9.35 20.20 4.47
CA VAL A 191 -9.31 19.03 3.59
C VAL A 191 -9.30 19.45 2.12
N SER A 192 -8.48 18.77 1.31
CA SER A 192 -8.46 18.88 -0.15
C SER A 192 -8.38 17.51 -0.79
N HIS A 193 -8.95 17.35 -1.98
CA HIS A 193 -8.97 16.10 -2.72
C HIS A 193 -8.22 16.22 -4.04
N LEU A 194 -7.41 15.20 -4.35
CA LEU A 194 -6.72 15.06 -5.62
C LEU A 194 -7.69 14.50 -6.68
N GLY A 195 -8.01 15.28 -7.67
CA GLY A 195 -8.84 14.86 -8.79
C GLY A 195 -8.17 13.86 -9.71
N THR A 196 -8.94 13.23 -10.59
CA THR A 196 -8.43 12.32 -11.64
C THR A 196 -7.58 13.05 -12.69
N ASP A 197 -7.67 14.36 -12.76
CA ASP A 197 -6.83 15.24 -13.59
C ASP A 197 -5.48 15.59 -12.92
N GLY A 198 -5.20 15.03 -11.73
CA GLY A 198 -3.98 15.28 -10.97
C GLY A 198 -3.93 16.63 -10.26
N LYS A 199 -5.06 17.36 -10.15
CA LYS A 199 -5.12 18.65 -9.48
C LYS A 199 -5.81 18.56 -8.12
N TRP A 200 -5.28 19.30 -7.15
CA TRP A 200 -5.92 19.48 -5.85
C TRP A 200 -7.16 20.37 -5.94
N SER A 201 -8.21 19.98 -5.24
CA SER A 201 -9.40 20.81 -5.09
C SER A 201 -9.13 22.01 -4.19
N LYS A 202 -10.00 23.03 -4.24
CA LYS A 202 -9.97 24.12 -3.26
C LYS A 202 -10.16 23.55 -1.86
N PRO A 203 -9.28 23.89 -0.88
CA PRO A 203 -9.42 23.41 0.49
C PRO A 203 -10.75 23.84 1.12
N LYS A 204 -11.34 22.92 1.88
CA LYS A 204 -12.51 23.19 2.73
C LYS A 204 -12.09 23.21 4.19
N ASN A 205 -12.48 24.26 4.92
CA ASN A 205 -12.32 24.33 6.37
C ASN A 205 -13.24 23.31 7.05
N LEU A 206 -12.74 22.59 8.05
CA LEU A 206 -13.54 21.58 8.77
C LEU A 206 -14.60 22.21 9.69
N GLY A 207 -14.50 23.51 9.96
CA GLY A 207 -15.50 24.29 10.68
C GLY A 207 -15.61 23.97 12.17
N TYR A 208 -16.43 24.76 12.86
CA TYR A 208 -16.75 24.53 14.26
C TYR A 208 -17.63 23.27 14.42
N PRO A 209 -17.45 22.43 15.45
CA PRO A 209 -16.55 22.60 16.61
C PRO A 209 -15.15 21.99 16.45
N ILE A 210 -14.77 21.51 15.26
CA ILE A 210 -13.46 20.93 14.99
C ILE A 210 -12.42 22.06 15.07
N ASN A 211 -12.58 23.09 14.28
CA ASN A 211 -11.82 24.32 14.34
C ASN A 211 -12.44 25.31 15.34
N THR A 212 -11.59 26.01 16.10
CA THR A 212 -11.99 26.98 17.13
C THR A 212 -11.25 28.31 16.96
N LEU A 213 -11.18 29.12 17.99
CA LEU A 213 -10.33 30.32 18.04
C LEU A 213 -8.88 30.00 18.40
N ASN A 214 -8.59 28.78 18.77
CA ASN A 214 -7.30 28.27 19.19
C ASN A 214 -6.51 27.68 18.01
N ASP A 215 -5.44 26.95 18.29
CA ASP A 215 -4.66 26.22 17.29
C ASP A 215 -5.14 24.75 17.20
N GLU A 216 -5.50 24.30 16.03
CA GLU A 216 -5.78 22.92 15.69
C GLU A 216 -4.73 22.41 14.71
N ASN A 217 -4.13 21.24 15.04
CA ASN A 217 -2.98 20.74 14.29
C ASN A 217 -2.94 19.20 14.24
N SER A 218 -2.07 18.64 13.41
CA SER A 218 -1.70 17.22 13.38
C SER A 218 -2.88 16.25 13.24
N LEU A 219 -3.84 16.57 12.36
CA LEU A 219 -4.99 15.74 12.07
C LEU A 219 -4.56 14.41 11.44
N ILE A 220 -5.06 13.31 11.97
CA ILE A 220 -4.94 11.95 11.41
C ILE A 220 -6.34 11.37 11.28
N VAL A 221 -6.67 10.83 10.12
CA VAL A 221 -7.96 10.18 9.84
C VAL A 221 -7.75 8.67 9.69
N ALA A 222 -8.61 7.89 10.35
CA ALA A 222 -8.61 6.44 10.24
C ALA A 222 -8.90 5.99 8.80
N ALA A 223 -8.41 4.81 8.40
CA ALA A 223 -8.54 4.31 7.03
C ALA A 223 -9.99 4.15 6.56
N ASP A 224 -10.92 3.89 7.49
CA ASP A 224 -12.36 3.83 7.19
C ASP A 224 -13.01 5.22 7.04
N GLY A 225 -12.25 6.29 7.29
CA GLY A 225 -12.69 7.68 7.17
C GLY A 225 -13.68 8.15 8.24
N LYS A 226 -13.99 7.34 9.25
CA LYS A 226 -15.04 7.67 10.22
C LYS A 226 -14.54 8.43 11.43
N ILE A 227 -13.36 8.09 11.91
CA ILE A 227 -12.79 8.66 13.14
C ILE A 227 -11.53 9.44 12.79
N ALA A 228 -11.39 10.60 13.37
CA ALA A 228 -10.22 11.45 13.28
C ALA A 228 -9.66 11.79 14.66
N PHE A 229 -8.34 12.00 14.71
CA PHE A 229 -7.58 12.45 15.86
C PHE A 229 -6.84 13.72 15.48
N PHE A 230 -6.76 14.69 16.39
CA PHE A 230 -6.02 15.92 16.18
C PHE A 230 -5.49 16.48 17.49
N ALA A 231 -4.49 17.35 17.42
CA ALA A 231 -3.97 18.07 18.56
C ALA A 231 -4.58 19.48 18.66
N SER A 232 -4.92 19.93 19.85
CA SER A 232 -5.41 21.28 20.10
C SER A 232 -5.07 21.74 21.52
N ASP A 233 -4.84 23.03 21.67
CA ASP A 233 -4.63 23.74 22.94
C ASP A 233 -5.92 24.37 23.50
N ARG A 234 -7.09 23.89 23.03
CA ARG A 234 -8.40 24.37 23.48
C ARG A 234 -8.61 24.21 24.97
N GLU A 235 -9.43 25.09 25.54
CA GLU A 235 -9.77 25.06 26.96
C GLU A 235 -10.34 23.69 27.41
N GLY A 236 -9.93 23.26 28.62
CA GLY A 236 -10.36 22.01 29.23
C GLY A 236 -9.43 20.81 28.99
N GLY A 237 -8.30 21.02 28.34
CA GLY A 237 -7.22 20.04 28.22
C GLY A 237 -6.39 19.87 29.49
N TYR A 238 -5.36 19.00 29.41
CA TYR A 238 -4.43 18.67 30.50
C TYR A 238 -3.05 19.32 30.32
N GLY A 239 -2.69 19.72 29.11
CA GLY A 239 -1.40 20.30 28.75
C GLY A 239 -1.52 21.46 27.76
N ASP A 240 -0.43 21.72 27.03
CA ASP A 240 -0.43 22.73 25.96
C ASP A 240 -1.21 22.21 24.74
N LEU A 241 -0.84 21.00 24.25
CA LEU A 241 -1.54 20.32 23.17
C LEU A 241 -2.00 18.95 23.65
N ASP A 242 -3.30 18.71 23.62
CA ASP A 242 -3.92 17.43 23.91
C ASP A 242 -4.46 16.76 22.65
N ILE A 243 -4.51 15.43 22.66
CA ILE A 243 -5.08 14.64 21.56
C ILE A 243 -6.58 14.50 21.76
N TYR A 244 -7.34 15.02 20.81
CA TYR A 244 -8.80 14.89 20.74
C TYR A 244 -9.19 13.92 19.64
N THR A 245 -10.39 13.32 19.78
CA THR A 245 -10.98 12.44 18.77
C THR A 245 -12.42 12.87 18.48
N PHE A 246 -12.85 12.70 17.23
CA PHE A 246 -14.21 12.99 16.81
C PHE A 246 -14.63 12.10 15.62
N GLU A 247 -15.95 11.96 15.43
CA GLU A 247 -16.50 11.38 14.21
C GLU A 247 -16.39 12.40 13.08
N LEU A 248 -15.69 12.02 11.99
CA LEU A 248 -15.49 12.91 10.86
C LEU A 248 -16.81 13.08 10.09
N PRO A 249 -17.32 14.33 9.90
CA PRO A 249 -18.52 14.58 9.13
C PRO A 249 -18.41 14.03 7.70
N GLN A 250 -19.49 13.48 7.17
CA GLN A 250 -19.52 12.78 5.88
C GLN A 250 -18.97 13.61 4.71
N GLU A 251 -19.17 14.93 4.72
CA GLU A 251 -18.68 15.84 3.68
C GLU A 251 -17.15 16.00 3.64
N PHE A 252 -16.46 15.59 4.68
CA PHE A 252 -14.99 15.63 4.83
C PHE A 252 -14.36 14.25 4.78
N GLN A 253 -15.18 13.16 4.70
CA GLN A 253 -14.69 11.80 4.68
C GLN A 253 -13.93 11.49 3.38
N PRO A 254 -12.83 10.74 3.48
CA PRO A 254 -12.08 10.23 2.33
C PRO A 254 -12.82 9.04 1.71
N THR A 255 -12.24 8.48 0.65
CA THR A 255 -12.68 7.16 0.16
C THR A 255 -12.34 6.10 1.19
N VAL A 256 -13.36 5.33 1.60
CA VAL A 256 -13.17 4.22 2.57
C VAL A 256 -12.13 3.24 2.03
N THR A 257 -11.08 3.01 2.80
CA THR A 257 -10.04 2.03 2.51
C THR A 257 -10.03 0.92 3.55
N TYR A 258 -9.66 -0.28 3.11
CA TYR A 258 -9.45 -1.42 3.99
C TYR A 258 -7.99 -1.82 4.00
N TYR A 259 -7.51 -2.32 5.12
CA TYR A 259 -6.23 -2.99 5.16
C TYR A 259 -6.37 -4.39 4.55
N PHE A 260 -5.64 -4.61 3.48
CA PHE A 260 -5.52 -5.89 2.82
C PHE A 260 -4.22 -6.55 3.25
N ASP A 261 -4.36 -7.62 4.01
CA ASP A 261 -3.24 -8.41 4.49
C ASP A 261 -3.02 -9.61 3.58
N GLY A 262 -1.76 -9.90 3.28
CA GLY A 262 -1.41 -11.08 2.53
C GLY A 262 -0.21 -11.80 3.12
N LYS A 263 -0.11 -13.11 2.82
CA LYS A 263 1.06 -13.91 3.17
C LYS A 263 1.52 -14.72 1.98
N VAL A 264 2.76 -14.47 1.55
CA VAL A 264 3.43 -15.21 0.48
C VAL A 264 4.27 -16.34 1.08
N PHE A 265 4.10 -17.55 0.58
CA PHE A 265 4.82 -18.73 1.10
C PHE A 265 4.97 -19.81 0.04
N ASP A 266 5.96 -20.69 0.24
CA ASP A 266 6.16 -21.91 -0.54
C ASP A 266 4.97 -22.87 -0.36
N ALA A 267 4.36 -23.30 -1.45
CA ALA A 267 3.13 -24.11 -1.43
C ALA A 267 3.31 -25.45 -0.71
N ASP A 268 4.51 -26.05 -0.78
CA ASP A 268 4.80 -27.37 -0.21
C ASP A 268 5.29 -27.25 1.23
N SER A 269 6.36 -26.50 1.46
CA SER A 269 7.04 -26.42 2.77
C SER A 269 6.43 -25.42 3.73
N LYS A 270 5.52 -24.55 3.25
CA LYS A 270 4.91 -23.44 4.00
C LYS A 270 5.91 -22.37 4.48
N LYS A 271 7.14 -22.41 3.99
CA LYS A 271 8.14 -21.39 4.33
C LYS A 271 7.73 -20.02 3.80
N PRO A 272 7.86 -18.94 4.59
CA PRO A 272 7.61 -17.59 4.11
C PRO A 272 8.54 -17.21 2.97
N LEU A 273 8.04 -16.39 2.06
CA LEU A 273 8.78 -15.87 0.90
C LEU A 273 8.62 -14.35 0.84
N GLY A 274 9.73 -13.63 0.62
CA GLY A 274 9.75 -12.19 0.37
C GLY A 274 9.35 -11.86 -1.06
N GLY A 275 8.15 -12.33 -1.49
CA GLY A 275 7.69 -12.18 -2.87
C GLY A 275 7.49 -10.72 -3.26
N HIS A 276 7.98 -10.36 -4.46
CA HIS A 276 7.66 -9.08 -5.10
C HIS A 276 6.23 -9.11 -5.62
N PHE A 277 5.40 -8.12 -5.30
CA PHE A 277 4.03 -8.09 -5.77
C PHE A 277 3.63 -6.75 -6.41
N THR A 278 2.75 -6.85 -7.39
CA THR A 278 2.07 -5.72 -8.03
C THR A 278 0.57 -5.90 -7.86
N LEU A 279 -0.11 -4.89 -7.36
CA LEU A 279 -1.53 -4.84 -7.14
C LEU A 279 -2.16 -3.83 -8.09
N LYS A 280 -3.14 -4.27 -8.90
CA LYS A 280 -3.82 -3.43 -9.89
C LYS A 280 -5.32 -3.45 -9.67
N GLU A 281 -5.96 -2.31 -9.91
CA GLU A 281 -7.41 -2.23 -10.08
C GLU A 281 -7.76 -2.67 -11.50
N ILE A 282 -8.72 -3.60 -11.64
CA ILE A 282 -8.98 -4.28 -12.93
C ILE A 282 -9.65 -3.37 -13.93
N SER A 283 -10.60 -2.53 -13.52
CA SER A 283 -11.41 -1.73 -14.43
C SER A 283 -10.63 -0.58 -15.08
N SER A 284 -9.80 0.09 -14.32
CA SER A 284 -8.94 1.19 -14.79
C SER A 284 -7.59 0.71 -15.32
N GLY A 285 -7.12 -0.46 -14.84
CA GLY A 285 -5.76 -0.95 -15.08
C GLY A 285 -4.70 -0.19 -14.26
N GLU A 286 -5.12 0.68 -13.32
CA GLU A 286 -4.22 1.46 -12.47
C GLU A 286 -3.44 0.55 -11.51
N ILE A 287 -2.14 0.79 -11.43
CA ILE A 287 -1.29 0.11 -10.44
C ILE A 287 -1.46 0.84 -9.11
N MET A 288 -2.07 0.15 -8.15
CA MET A 288 -2.31 0.69 -6.81
C MET A 288 -1.05 0.59 -5.94
N VAL A 289 -0.36 -0.54 -5.99
CA VAL A 289 0.81 -0.82 -5.16
C VAL A 289 1.81 -1.69 -5.90
N ILE A 290 3.09 -1.40 -5.74
CA ILE A 290 4.21 -2.29 -6.07
C ILE A 290 5.08 -2.35 -4.81
N ASN A 291 5.23 -3.53 -4.21
CA ASN A 291 6.00 -3.70 -2.98
C ASN A 291 6.50 -5.15 -2.85
N ASP A 292 7.24 -5.41 -1.76
CA ASP A 292 7.74 -6.73 -1.41
C ASP A 292 7.13 -7.19 -0.08
N ALA A 293 6.78 -8.48 0.00
CA ALA A 293 6.41 -9.11 1.26
C ALA A 293 7.63 -9.17 2.19
N ASP A 294 7.39 -9.18 3.49
CA ASP A 294 8.46 -9.31 4.48
C ASP A 294 9.24 -10.62 4.26
N PRO A 295 10.57 -10.59 4.07
CA PRO A 295 11.35 -11.76 3.73
C PRO A 295 11.41 -12.83 4.84
N LEU A 296 11.13 -12.45 6.09
CA LEU A 296 11.15 -13.37 7.23
C LEU A 296 9.78 -14.00 7.51
N THR A 297 8.72 -13.24 7.32
CA THR A 297 7.35 -13.66 7.66
C THR A 297 6.47 -13.93 6.46
N GLY A 298 6.86 -13.44 5.27
CA GLY A 298 6.06 -13.47 4.04
C GLY A 298 4.86 -12.55 4.05
N VAL A 299 4.65 -11.77 5.13
CA VAL A 299 3.47 -10.92 5.32
C VAL A 299 3.67 -9.58 4.63
N PHE A 300 2.60 -9.06 4.08
CA PHE A 300 2.48 -7.66 3.64
C PHE A 300 1.10 -7.12 4.02
N THR A 301 1.02 -5.81 4.19
CA THR A 301 -0.24 -5.10 4.44
C THR A 301 -0.29 -3.88 3.56
N VAL A 302 -1.38 -3.68 2.84
CA VAL A 302 -1.61 -2.52 1.98
C VAL A 302 -3.05 -2.01 2.15
N PRO A 303 -3.28 -0.71 2.24
CA PRO A 303 -4.64 -0.18 2.18
C PRO A 303 -5.12 -0.10 0.75
N LEU A 304 -6.37 -0.48 0.53
CA LEU A 304 -7.01 -0.47 -0.77
C LEU A 304 -8.40 0.16 -0.67
N PRO A 305 -8.78 1.03 -1.61
CA PRO A 305 -10.15 1.53 -1.73
C PRO A 305 -11.18 0.40 -1.81
N SER A 306 -12.31 0.59 -1.13
CA SER A 306 -13.43 -0.36 -1.16
C SER A 306 -14.21 -0.31 -2.49
N ASN A 307 -15.07 -1.32 -2.72
CA ASN A 307 -15.95 -1.45 -3.88
C ASN A 307 -15.23 -1.50 -5.23
N GLN A 308 -14.05 -2.12 -5.24
CA GLN A 308 -13.21 -2.29 -6.43
C GLN A 308 -12.87 -3.78 -6.64
N HIS A 309 -12.46 -4.10 -7.86
CA HIS A 309 -11.96 -5.42 -8.26
C HIS A 309 -10.46 -5.34 -8.48
N TYR A 310 -9.72 -6.18 -7.78
CA TYR A 310 -8.27 -6.17 -7.80
C TYR A 310 -7.67 -7.46 -8.34
N VAL A 311 -6.47 -7.34 -8.89
CA VAL A 311 -5.58 -8.46 -9.17
C VAL A 311 -4.23 -8.22 -8.50
N ILE A 312 -3.76 -9.20 -7.72
CA ILE A 312 -2.41 -9.24 -7.19
C ILE A 312 -1.57 -10.22 -8.01
N ASN A 313 -0.43 -9.76 -8.49
CA ASN A 313 0.57 -10.58 -9.16
C ASN A 313 1.79 -10.67 -8.27
N VAL A 314 2.23 -11.88 -7.96
CA VAL A 314 3.38 -12.14 -7.09
C VAL A 314 4.43 -12.92 -7.84
N SER A 315 5.70 -12.51 -7.72
CA SER A 315 6.87 -13.20 -8.26
C SER A 315 7.93 -13.40 -7.17
N PHE A 316 8.65 -14.50 -7.25
CA PHE A 316 9.82 -14.78 -6.41
C PHE A 316 10.80 -15.67 -7.18
N PRO A 317 12.13 -15.44 -7.10
CA PRO A 317 13.12 -16.22 -7.82
C PRO A 317 13.00 -17.73 -7.53
N GLY A 318 12.93 -18.55 -8.57
CA GLY A 318 12.77 -20.01 -8.45
C GLY A 318 11.33 -20.51 -8.29
N TYR A 319 10.35 -19.61 -8.33
CA TYR A 319 8.92 -19.94 -8.22
C TYR A 319 8.14 -19.50 -9.46
N ALA A 320 7.06 -20.22 -9.75
CA ALA A 320 6.10 -19.83 -10.76
C ALA A 320 5.34 -18.57 -10.30
N PRO A 321 5.15 -17.57 -11.17
CA PRO A 321 4.38 -16.38 -10.81
C PRO A 321 2.93 -16.77 -10.47
N THR A 322 2.38 -16.13 -9.45
CA THR A 322 1.00 -16.34 -9.00
C THR A 322 0.20 -15.07 -9.23
N SER A 323 -0.99 -15.21 -9.82
CA SER A 323 -1.92 -14.11 -10.07
C SER A 323 -3.28 -14.46 -9.48
N LEU A 324 -3.79 -13.63 -8.58
CA LEU A 324 -5.06 -13.85 -7.89
C LEU A 324 -5.95 -12.61 -8.02
N GLY A 325 -7.18 -12.80 -8.53
CA GLY A 325 -8.20 -11.77 -8.54
C GLY A 325 -9.07 -11.85 -7.28
N PHE A 326 -9.49 -10.69 -6.75
CA PHE A 326 -10.40 -10.61 -5.61
C PHE A 326 -11.24 -9.35 -5.64
N ASP A 327 -12.40 -9.41 -4.99
CA ASP A 327 -13.34 -8.32 -4.84
C ASP A 327 -13.25 -7.75 -3.43
N LEU A 328 -13.09 -6.44 -3.31
CA LEU A 328 -13.05 -5.73 -2.05
C LEU A 328 -14.36 -4.96 -1.88
N THR A 329 -15.40 -5.64 -1.38
CA THR A 329 -16.72 -5.03 -1.18
C THR A 329 -16.83 -4.38 0.19
N TYR A 330 -17.44 -3.19 0.27
CA TYR A 330 -17.66 -2.53 1.54
C TYR A 330 -18.49 -3.40 2.48
N ASN A 331 -18.00 -3.59 3.72
CA ASN A 331 -18.67 -4.28 4.80
C ASN A 331 -18.39 -3.57 6.13
N GLU A 332 -19.39 -3.01 6.76
CA GLU A 332 -19.27 -2.25 8.01
C GLU A 332 -18.63 -3.03 9.18
N ASN A 333 -18.75 -4.34 9.16
CA ASN A 333 -18.24 -5.22 10.22
C ASN A 333 -16.86 -5.81 9.90
N GLN A 334 -16.24 -5.43 8.79
CA GLN A 334 -14.95 -5.96 8.35
C GLN A 334 -13.98 -4.82 8.11
N THR A 335 -12.89 -4.78 8.86
CA THR A 335 -11.84 -3.77 8.74
C THR A 335 -10.60 -4.26 7.99
N THR A 336 -10.44 -5.57 7.85
CA THR A 336 -9.30 -6.20 7.20
C THR A 336 -9.74 -7.33 6.27
N TYR A 337 -8.99 -7.52 5.19
CA TYR A 337 -9.11 -8.66 4.28
C TYR A 337 -7.81 -9.42 4.28
N HIS A 338 -7.89 -10.75 4.28
CA HIS A 338 -6.71 -11.61 4.29
C HIS A 338 -6.69 -12.53 3.07
N LEU A 339 -5.50 -12.69 2.45
CA LEU A 339 -5.28 -13.59 1.34
C LEU A 339 -3.94 -14.35 1.49
N ASP A 340 -4.03 -15.65 1.58
CA ASP A 340 -2.87 -16.53 1.49
C ASP A 340 -2.45 -16.75 0.03
N ILE A 341 -1.15 -16.56 -0.26
CA ILE A 341 -0.59 -16.64 -1.60
C ILE A 341 0.47 -17.76 -1.65
N PRO A 342 0.05 -19.02 -1.92
CA PRO A 342 0.97 -20.11 -2.10
C PRO A 342 1.68 -19.99 -3.45
N MET A 343 3.01 -20.07 -3.46
CA MET A 343 3.83 -20.09 -4.68
C MET A 343 4.38 -21.49 -4.95
N ASN A 344 4.26 -21.94 -6.18
CA ASN A 344 4.77 -23.25 -6.59
C ASN A 344 6.22 -23.16 -7.06
N PRO A 345 7.15 -23.98 -6.54
CA PRO A 345 8.52 -24.02 -7.06
C PRO A 345 8.56 -24.36 -8.55
N VAL A 346 9.51 -23.77 -9.27
CA VAL A 346 9.75 -24.10 -10.69
C VAL A 346 10.42 -25.45 -10.80
N THR A 347 9.62 -26.52 -10.78
CA THR A 347 10.07 -27.90 -10.95
C THR A 347 9.44 -28.53 -12.19
N SER A 348 10.19 -29.39 -12.88
CA SER A 348 9.67 -30.09 -14.05
C SER A 348 8.46 -30.96 -13.68
N GLY A 349 7.41 -30.85 -14.47
CA GLY A 349 6.16 -31.57 -14.26
C GLY A 349 5.10 -30.81 -13.50
N ASN A 350 5.44 -29.72 -12.81
CA ASN A 350 4.46 -28.89 -12.11
C ASN A 350 3.53 -28.18 -13.10
N GLU A 351 2.24 -28.28 -12.82
CA GLU A 351 1.17 -27.59 -13.55
C GLU A 351 0.70 -26.38 -12.73
N ASN A 352 0.61 -25.25 -13.39
CA ASN A 352 0.18 -23.98 -12.79
C ASN A 352 -1.04 -23.44 -13.52
N VAL A 353 -2.09 -23.09 -12.79
CA VAL A 353 -3.30 -22.51 -13.37
C VAL A 353 -3.08 -21.05 -13.68
N LEU A 354 -3.41 -20.63 -14.89
CA LEU A 354 -3.54 -19.23 -15.27
C LEU A 354 -4.93 -18.74 -14.84
N GLN A 355 -5.01 -18.04 -13.72
CA GLN A 355 -6.28 -17.73 -13.04
C GLN A 355 -7.17 -16.77 -13.81
N ASN A 356 -6.59 -15.83 -14.54
CA ASN A 356 -7.30 -14.71 -15.17
C ASN A 356 -7.32 -14.82 -16.70
N ILE A 357 -7.56 -16.02 -17.23
CA ILE A 357 -7.73 -16.24 -18.68
C ILE A 357 -9.22 -16.35 -19.00
N TYR A 358 -9.72 -15.38 -19.74
CA TYR A 358 -11.12 -15.26 -20.10
C TYR A 358 -11.29 -15.40 -21.62
N PHE A 359 -12.31 -16.16 -22.01
CA PHE A 359 -12.74 -16.34 -23.39
C PHE A 359 -14.20 -15.91 -23.55
N ASP A 360 -14.59 -15.60 -24.76
CA ASP A 360 -16.01 -15.45 -25.08
C ASP A 360 -16.72 -16.81 -24.98
N LEU A 361 -18.04 -16.78 -24.75
CA LEU A 361 -18.82 -18.01 -24.59
C LEU A 361 -18.67 -18.93 -25.82
N ASN A 362 -18.39 -20.20 -25.60
CA ASN A 362 -18.13 -21.22 -26.61
C ASN A 362 -17.10 -20.79 -27.68
N SER A 363 -16.12 -20.00 -27.27
CA SER A 363 -15.12 -19.42 -28.15
C SER A 363 -13.71 -19.63 -27.59
N ALA A 364 -12.72 -19.59 -28.45
CA ALA A 364 -11.31 -19.53 -28.13
C ALA A 364 -10.73 -18.13 -28.27
N LYS A 365 -11.57 -17.10 -28.48
CA LYS A 365 -11.12 -15.71 -28.58
C LYS A 365 -10.82 -15.18 -27.19
N LEU A 366 -9.55 -14.79 -26.98
CA LEU A 366 -9.10 -14.17 -25.72
C LEU A 366 -9.76 -12.80 -25.53
N ARG A 367 -10.21 -12.54 -24.31
CA ARG A 367 -10.66 -11.22 -23.89
C ARG A 367 -9.48 -10.36 -23.45
N LYS A 368 -9.62 -9.05 -23.51
CA LYS A 368 -8.56 -8.09 -23.15
C LYS A 368 -8.09 -8.22 -21.69
N GLU A 369 -8.99 -8.58 -20.82
CA GLU A 369 -8.73 -8.81 -19.39
C GLU A 369 -7.68 -9.91 -19.15
N SER A 370 -7.57 -10.88 -20.09
CA SER A 370 -6.57 -11.96 -20.03
C SER A 370 -5.13 -11.49 -20.29
N PHE A 371 -4.96 -10.34 -20.94
CA PHE A 371 -3.63 -9.92 -21.40
C PHE A 371 -2.69 -9.61 -20.24
N VAL A 372 -3.20 -9.17 -19.11
CA VAL A 372 -2.38 -8.93 -17.90
C VAL A 372 -1.70 -10.23 -17.46
N GLU A 373 -2.46 -11.31 -17.36
CA GLU A 373 -1.97 -12.64 -16.97
C GLU A 373 -0.96 -13.19 -17.98
N LEU A 374 -1.26 -13.05 -19.27
CA LEU A 374 -0.39 -13.52 -20.34
C LEU A 374 0.93 -12.73 -20.41
N ASN A 375 0.90 -11.43 -20.13
CA ASN A 375 2.09 -10.59 -20.06
C ASN A 375 2.98 -10.99 -18.86
N ASN A 376 2.37 -11.33 -17.73
CA ASN A 376 3.10 -11.83 -16.57
C ASN A 376 3.79 -13.17 -16.88
N LEU A 377 3.09 -14.10 -17.55
CA LEU A 377 3.69 -15.35 -18.02
C LEU A 377 4.83 -15.11 -19.01
N ALA A 378 4.67 -14.16 -19.93
CA ALA A 378 5.71 -13.80 -20.89
C ALA A 378 6.96 -13.24 -20.19
N ASN A 379 6.78 -12.36 -19.21
CA ASN A 379 7.90 -11.83 -18.41
C ASN A 379 8.61 -12.94 -17.64
N PHE A 380 7.87 -13.81 -16.98
CA PHE A 380 8.44 -14.99 -16.33
C PHE A 380 9.28 -15.85 -17.29
N LEU A 381 8.79 -16.08 -18.52
CA LEU A 381 9.55 -16.81 -19.52
C LEU A 381 10.79 -16.05 -20.01
N ARG A 382 10.77 -14.73 -20.08
CA ARG A 382 11.95 -13.90 -20.41
C ARG A 382 13.03 -13.97 -19.32
N GLU A 383 12.60 -13.92 -18.06
CA GLU A 383 13.50 -14.03 -16.91
C GLU A 383 14.10 -15.44 -16.75
N ASN A 384 13.42 -16.45 -17.30
CA ASN A 384 13.83 -17.85 -17.24
C ASN A 384 14.02 -18.44 -18.65
N PRO A 385 15.08 -18.04 -19.41
CA PRO A 385 15.22 -18.37 -20.84
C PRO A 385 15.39 -19.86 -21.14
N SER A 386 15.79 -20.67 -20.18
CA SER A 386 15.93 -22.11 -20.34
C SER A 386 14.62 -22.90 -20.15
N LEU A 387 13.58 -22.27 -19.60
CA LEU A 387 12.32 -22.95 -19.35
C LEU A 387 11.56 -23.23 -20.65
N ARG A 388 10.99 -24.41 -20.70
CA ARG A 388 10.02 -24.84 -21.71
C ARG A 388 8.71 -25.19 -21.03
N ILE A 389 7.59 -24.80 -21.62
CA ILE A 389 6.26 -25.06 -21.05
C ILE A 389 5.31 -25.70 -22.08
N GLU A 390 4.34 -26.45 -21.58
CA GLU A 390 3.17 -26.87 -22.30
C GLU A 390 1.97 -26.08 -21.80
N LEU A 391 1.24 -25.44 -22.71
CA LEU A 391 -0.02 -24.75 -22.44
C LEU A 391 -1.17 -25.75 -22.54
N GLY A 392 -1.92 -25.92 -21.45
CA GLY A 392 -3.04 -26.85 -21.36
C GLY A 392 -4.39 -26.14 -21.33
N GLY A 393 -5.35 -26.61 -22.12
CA GLY A 393 -6.74 -26.16 -22.04
C GLY A 393 -7.64 -27.25 -21.46
N HIS A 394 -8.56 -26.88 -20.57
CA HIS A 394 -9.52 -27.79 -19.94
C HIS A 394 -10.95 -27.23 -20.06
N THR A 395 -11.93 -28.14 -20.13
CA THR A 395 -13.36 -27.84 -20.06
C THR A 395 -13.97 -28.50 -18.83
N ASP A 396 -15.23 -28.17 -18.53
CA ASP A 396 -16.05 -29.01 -17.68
C ASP A 396 -16.66 -30.18 -18.50
N THR A 397 -17.42 -31.04 -17.87
CA THR A 397 -18.01 -32.24 -18.43
C THR A 397 -19.32 -32.02 -19.17
N ARG A 398 -19.78 -30.77 -19.30
CA ARG A 398 -20.99 -30.41 -20.01
C ARG A 398 -20.74 -30.29 -21.53
N GLY A 399 -21.53 -31.00 -22.30
CA GLY A 399 -21.44 -31.00 -23.77
C GLY A 399 -20.88 -32.30 -24.34
N ASP A 400 -20.55 -32.28 -25.65
CA ASP A 400 -19.94 -33.42 -26.33
C ASP A 400 -18.43 -33.49 -26.06
N VAL A 401 -17.91 -34.70 -25.80
CA VAL A 401 -16.49 -34.94 -25.47
C VAL A 401 -15.54 -34.44 -26.56
N ASN A 402 -15.88 -34.64 -27.84
CA ASN A 402 -15.05 -34.22 -28.97
C ASN A 402 -15.08 -32.68 -29.12
N ASP A 403 -16.25 -32.07 -28.92
CA ASP A 403 -16.37 -30.61 -28.92
C ASP A 403 -15.57 -29.99 -27.76
N ASN A 404 -15.63 -30.57 -26.58
CA ASN A 404 -14.83 -30.18 -25.42
C ASN A 404 -13.33 -30.31 -25.70
N LEU A 405 -12.88 -31.41 -26.30
CA LEU A 405 -11.48 -31.60 -26.67
C LEU A 405 -11.02 -30.56 -27.70
N LYS A 406 -11.85 -30.30 -28.71
CA LYS A 406 -11.58 -29.30 -29.75
C LYS A 406 -11.52 -27.88 -29.14
N LEU A 407 -12.51 -27.49 -28.35
CA LEU A 407 -12.58 -26.16 -27.71
C LEU A 407 -11.38 -25.91 -26.80
N SER A 408 -11.00 -26.90 -25.99
CA SER A 408 -9.84 -26.81 -25.12
C SER A 408 -8.52 -26.68 -25.89
N THR A 409 -8.39 -27.40 -27.00
CA THR A 409 -7.23 -27.31 -27.88
C THR A 409 -7.14 -25.93 -28.52
N ASP A 410 -8.26 -25.41 -29.03
CA ASP A 410 -8.32 -24.08 -29.67
C ASP A 410 -8.02 -22.96 -28.66
N ARG A 411 -8.46 -23.10 -27.40
CA ARG A 411 -8.14 -22.16 -26.32
C ARG A 411 -6.65 -22.16 -25.97
N ALA A 412 -6.06 -23.34 -25.78
CA ALA A 412 -4.62 -23.47 -25.54
C ALA A 412 -3.79 -22.88 -26.71
N LYS A 413 -4.24 -23.11 -27.96
CA LYS A 413 -3.63 -22.54 -29.16
C LYS A 413 -3.72 -21.01 -29.20
N SER A 414 -4.82 -20.43 -28.74
CA SER A 414 -4.97 -18.96 -28.70
C SER A 414 -3.99 -18.32 -27.72
N VAL A 415 -3.75 -18.93 -26.55
CA VAL A 415 -2.73 -18.50 -25.61
C VAL A 415 -1.32 -18.66 -26.21
N TYR A 416 -1.03 -19.78 -26.83
CA TYR A 416 0.21 -20.04 -27.55
C TYR A 416 0.49 -18.96 -28.62
N ASN A 417 -0.48 -18.67 -29.48
CA ASN A 417 -0.36 -17.66 -30.50
C ASN A 417 -0.10 -16.26 -29.91
N TYR A 418 -0.80 -15.90 -28.82
CA TYR A 418 -0.57 -14.62 -28.16
C TYR A 418 0.88 -14.48 -27.66
N LEU A 419 1.41 -15.51 -27.01
CA LEU A 419 2.78 -15.49 -26.49
C LEU A 419 3.84 -15.39 -27.61
N ILE A 420 3.58 -15.99 -28.77
CA ILE A 420 4.50 -15.93 -29.93
C ILE A 420 4.31 -14.63 -30.72
N ASP A 421 3.07 -14.33 -31.11
CA ASP A 421 2.79 -13.27 -32.06
C ASP A 421 2.85 -11.88 -31.44
N THR A 422 2.38 -11.75 -30.18
CA THR A 422 2.35 -10.49 -29.45
C THR A 422 3.58 -10.35 -28.56
N GLU A 423 3.85 -11.33 -27.70
CA GLU A 423 4.91 -11.26 -26.70
C GLU A 423 6.30 -11.70 -27.20
N LYS A 424 6.39 -12.21 -28.45
CA LYS A 424 7.64 -12.60 -29.11
C LYS A 424 8.44 -13.67 -28.36
N ILE A 425 7.79 -14.54 -27.61
CA ILE A 425 8.44 -15.71 -26.99
C ILE A 425 8.81 -16.72 -28.06
N ASP A 426 10.02 -17.32 -27.96
CA ASP A 426 10.48 -18.32 -28.93
C ASP A 426 9.56 -19.57 -28.92
N GLY A 427 8.92 -19.85 -30.04
CA GLY A 427 8.00 -20.99 -30.20
C GLY A 427 8.60 -22.36 -29.91
N LYS A 428 9.94 -22.52 -29.96
CA LYS A 428 10.62 -23.75 -29.56
C LYS A 428 10.53 -24.05 -28.07
N ARG A 429 10.16 -23.04 -27.29
CA ARG A 429 9.99 -23.15 -25.84
C ARG A 429 8.55 -23.46 -25.43
N LEU A 430 7.62 -23.41 -26.38
CA LEU A 430 6.20 -23.54 -26.12
C LEU A 430 5.61 -24.72 -26.85
N THR A 431 4.75 -25.46 -26.19
CA THR A 431 3.84 -26.43 -26.80
C THR A 431 2.42 -26.17 -26.30
N PHE A 432 1.42 -26.69 -26.96
CA PHE A 432 0.04 -26.58 -26.48
C PHE A 432 -0.71 -27.90 -26.66
N LYS A 433 -1.69 -28.14 -25.76
CA LYS A 433 -2.52 -29.32 -25.76
C LYS A 433 -3.92 -29.04 -25.18
N GLY A 434 -4.96 -29.56 -25.81
CA GLY A 434 -6.28 -29.66 -25.23
C GLY A 434 -6.43 -30.94 -24.44
N TYR A 435 -7.02 -30.86 -23.27
CA TYR A 435 -7.31 -32.00 -22.39
C TYR A 435 -8.83 -32.28 -22.34
N GLY A 436 -9.68 -31.38 -22.90
CA GLY A 436 -11.11 -31.50 -22.75
C GLY A 436 -11.51 -31.60 -21.29
N GLU A 437 -12.38 -32.56 -21.00
CA GLU A 437 -12.88 -32.86 -19.65
C GLU A 437 -12.13 -33.99 -18.92
N SER A 438 -11.03 -34.51 -19.50
CA SER A 438 -10.36 -35.71 -19.00
C SER A 438 -9.67 -35.57 -17.65
N ASN A 439 -9.34 -34.33 -17.23
CA ASN A 439 -8.61 -34.05 -15.99
C ASN A 439 -9.34 -32.98 -15.15
N PRO A 440 -10.51 -33.29 -14.56
CA PRO A 440 -11.24 -32.33 -13.76
C PRO A 440 -10.54 -32.07 -12.42
N LEU A 441 -10.59 -30.82 -11.94
CA LEU A 441 -10.17 -30.49 -10.56
C LEU A 441 -11.22 -30.88 -9.52
N VAL A 442 -12.49 -30.81 -9.93
CA VAL A 442 -13.63 -31.26 -9.13
C VAL A 442 -14.40 -32.26 -9.98
N SER A 443 -14.50 -33.48 -9.50
CA SER A 443 -15.20 -34.55 -10.20
C SER A 443 -16.71 -34.32 -10.24
N ASP A 444 -17.39 -34.91 -11.24
CA ASP A 444 -18.84 -34.85 -11.33
C ASP A 444 -19.54 -35.43 -10.10
N GLN A 445 -18.94 -36.44 -9.46
CA GLN A 445 -19.47 -37.02 -8.23
C GLN A 445 -19.47 -35.98 -7.10
N GLU A 446 -18.39 -35.23 -6.93
CA GLU A 446 -18.28 -34.17 -5.93
C GLU A 446 -19.21 -33.01 -6.27
N ILE A 447 -19.30 -32.60 -7.53
CA ILE A 447 -20.20 -31.53 -7.99
C ILE A 447 -21.66 -31.86 -7.69
N ASN A 448 -22.07 -33.10 -7.93
CA ASN A 448 -23.45 -33.57 -7.69
C ASN A 448 -23.82 -33.60 -6.19
N GLN A 449 -22.85 -33.67 -5.30
CA GLN A 449 -23.06 -33.62 -3.83
C GLN A 449 -23.20 -32.18 -3.28
N LEU A 450 -22.90 -31.14 -4.09
CA LEU A 450 -23.02 -29.76 -3.66
C LEU A 450 -24.49 -29.35 -3.50
N SER A 451 -24.77 -28.61 -2.43
CA SER A 451 -26.13 -28.28 -1.98
C SER A 451 -26.83 -27.16 -2.78
N SER A 452 -26.07 -26.37 -3.55
CA SER A 452 -26.63 -25.24 -4.33
C SER A 452 -26.14 -25.21 -5.77
N GLU A 453 -26.97 -24.73 -6.68
CA GLU A 453 -26.61 -24.55 -8.09
C GLU A 453 -25.46 -23.56 -8.25
N LYS A 454 -25.35 -22.54 -7.39
CA LYS A 454 -24.22 -21.61 -7.37
C LYS A 454 -22.91 -22.33 -7.02
N ALA A 455 -22.93 -23.24 -6.05
CA ALA A 455 -21.75 -24.02 -5.69
C ALA A 455 -21.34 -24.99 -6.81
N LYS A 456 -22.30 -25.64 -7.47
CA LYS A 456 -22.06 -26.49 -8.65
C LYS A 456 -21.44 -25.70 -9.80
N GLU A 457 -21.99 -24.54 -10.15
CA GLU A 457 -21.44 -23.67 -11.19
C GLU A 457 -20.00 -23.21 -10.86
N THR A 458 -19.73 -22.88 -9.62
CA THR A 458 -18.38 -22.53 -9.17
C THR A 458 -17.41 -23.70 -9.36
N ALA A 459 -17.83 -24.94 -9.09
CA ALA A 459 -17.03 -26.14 -9.31
C ALA A 459 -16.80 -26.41 -10.81
N HIS A 460 -17.82 -26.28 -11.65
CA HIS A 460 -17.66 -26.33 -13.11
C HIS A 460 -16.69 -25.24 -13.61
N GLN A 461 -16.77 -24.04 -13.07
CA GLN A 461 -15.85 -22.94 -13.42
C GLN A 461 -14.40 -23.29 -13.12
N LYS A 462 -14.10 -23.98 -11.99
CA LYS A 462 -12.74 -24.45 -11.67
C LYS A 462 -12.23 -25.46 -12.70
N ASN A 463 -13.10 -26.28 -13.25
CA ASN A 463 -12.73 -27.24 -14.30
C ASN A 463 -12.42 -26.56 -15.63
N ARG A 464 -13.11 -25.47 -15.98
CA ARG A 464 -12.84 -24.64 -17.17
C ARG A 464 -11.63 -23.74 -16.95
N ARG A 465 -10.44 -24.25 -17.15
CA ARG A 465 -9.18 -23.57 -16.84
C ARG A 465 -8.17 -23.65 -17.97
N THR A 466 -7.26 -22.71 -17.99
CA THR A 466 -6.03 -22.76 -18.77
C THR A 466 -4.85 -22.91 -17.83
N VAL A 467 -3.91 -23.77 -18.19
CA VAL A 467 -2.74 -24.09 -17.36
C VAL A 467 -1.46 -23.95 -18.17
N TYR A 468 -0.33 -23.83 -17.49
CA TYR A 468 0.97 -24.15 -18.09
C TYR A 468 1.70 -25.18 -17.23
N LYS A 469 2.33 -26.13 -17.91
CA LYS A 469 3.14 -27.17 -17.29
C LYS A 469 4.60 -26.97 -17.64
N ILE A 470 5.46 -27.02 -16.66
CA ILE A 470 6.91 -26.86 -16.84
C ILE A 470 7.47 -28.18 -17.42
N LEU A 471 8.14 -28.05 -18.57
CA LEU A 471 8.86 -29.14 -19.23
C LEU A 471 10.35 -29.05 -18.87
N LYS A 472 11.05 -30.14 -19.00
CA LYS A 472 12.53 -30.15 -18.82
C LYS A 472 13.22 -29.33 -19.88
#